data_c27dd32fd6c8d86dc4034af9a12f6246
#
_entry.id   c27dd32fd6c8d86dc4034af9a12f6246
#
_cell.length_a   1.000
_cell.length_b   1.000
_cell.length_c   1.000
_cell.angle_alpha   90.00
_cell.angle_beta   90.00
_cell.angle_gamma   90.00
#
_symmetry.space_group_name_H-M   'P 1'
#
loop_
_entity.id
_entity.type
_entity.pdbx_description
1 polymer ?
#
loop_
_entity_poly.entity_id
_entity_poly.type
_entity_poly.pdbx_seq_one_letter_code
_entity_poly.pdbx_strand_id
1 'polypeptide(L)'
;MTSTSLTAVEYQSKRLESRLLKETREYVIALPEGYAQSHEAYPVVYLLDGEEQFDHMASLLEFLSHGTMPQIPKVIIVGIHNTNRMRDYTPTHTLVLPSGKKGNLQYQHTGGAGRFLDFIEQELAPSIESQLRTNGINVLVGHSFGGLVAMEALRTDRSLFSAYLALDTSLWFDSPHYLTLLEERVVKGDFKQKQLFMAIANNPLSPGFGVSSYHKDLNLAFADKLTKLAPKGLGFMAKYYPEETHQSVSHIGLYDGIRHLFKDFAIDIYSDTFSKQQVIDQYGVLSERFGRKVTPSQQYLEQLIQYSDRQQLTERKQMLEGLRQHFAKD
;
A
#
# COMPACT_ATOMS: atom_id res chain seq x y z
N MET A 1 -25.08 -12.49 -21.48
CA MET A 1 -24.19 -11.62 -20.68
C MET A 1 -24.58 -11.80 -19.23
N THR A 2 -23.90 -12.65 -18.49
CA THR A 2 -24.06 -12.68 -17.04
C THR A 2 -23.31 -11.47 -16.50
N SER A 3 -24.04 -10.43 -16.16
CA SER A 3 -23.53 -9.30 -15.40
C SER A 3 -23.06 -9.84 -14.05
N THR A 4 -21.76 -10.01 -13.87
CA THR A 4 -21.17 -10.11 -12.55
C THR A 4 -21.30 -8.72 -11.94
N SER A 5 -22.38 -8.51 -11.19
CA SER A 5 -22.48 -7.29 -10.37
C SER A 5 -21.36 -7.33 -9.32
N LEU A 6 -20.60 -6.25 -9.24
CA LEU A 6 -19.73 -6.02 -8.07
C LEU A 6 -20.61 -6.16 -6.82
N THR A 7 -20.38 -7.20 -6.06
CA THR A 7 -20.99 -7.33 -4.72
C THR A 7 -20.32 -6.34 -3.78
N ALA A 8 -21.07 -5.82 -2.82
CA ALA A 8 -20.49 -4.98 -1.79
C ALA A 8 -19.35 -5.76 -1.09
N VAL A 9 -18.25 -5.09 -0.80
CA VAL A 9 -17.12 -5.71 -0.10
C VAL A 9 -17.59 -6.18 1.27
N GLU A 10 -17.55 -7.50 1.49
CA GLU A 10 -17.85 -8.07 2.81
C GLU A 10 -16.61 -7.95 3.70
N TYR A 11 -16.80 -7.43 4.92
CA TYR A 11 -15.72 -7.30 5.87
C TYR A 11 -16.09 -7.83 7.25
N GLN A 12 -15.09 -8.19 8.01
CA GLN A 12 -15.22 -8.74 9.36
C GLN A 12 -14.46 -7.85 10.35
N SER A 13 -15.16 -7.31 11.33
CA SER A 13 -14.54 -6.64 12.48
C SER A 13 -13.91 -7.68 13.41
N LYS A 14 -12.70 -7.40 13.85
CA LYS A 14 -11.89 -8.25 14.73
C LYS A 14 -11.29 -7.44 15.86
N ARG A 15 -10.88 -8.14 16.92
CA ARG A 15 -10.17 -7.56 18.07
C ARG A 15 -8.94 -8.39 18.39
N LEU A 16 -7.88 -7.70 18.81
CA LEU A 16 -6.64 -8.30 19.25
C LEU A 16 -6.17 -7.61 20.54
N GLU A 17 -5.98 -8.41 21.59
CA GLU A 17 -5.35 -7.93 22.83
C GLU A 17 -3.85 -7.77 22.62
N SER A 18 -3.39 -6.53 22.56
CA SER A 18 -1.97 -6.24 22.37
C SER A 18 -1.24 -6.22 23.70
N ARG A 19 -0.24 -7.09 23.83
CA ARG A 19 0.69 -7.08 24.97
C ARG A 19 1.69 -5.93 24.86
N LEU A 20 2.09 -5.57 23.63
CA LEU A 20 3.02 -4.48 23.36
C LEU A 20 2.41 -3.12 23.67
N LEU A 21 1.16 -2.90 23.24
CA LEU A 21 0.46 -1.63 23.46
C LEU A 21 -0.31 -1.59 24.80
N LYS A 22 -0.56 -2.77 25.41
CA LYS A 22 -1.35 -2.97 26.65
C LYS A 22 -2.78 -2.46 26.51
N GLU A 23 -3.38 -2.74 25.37
CA GLU A 23 -4.76 -2.34 25.04
C GLU A 23 -5.35 -3.27 23.99
N THR A 24 -6.68 -3.31 23.90
CA THR A 24 -7.40 -3.99 22.83
C THR A 24 -7.33 -3.12 21.56
N ARG A 25 -6.92 -3.74 20.44
CA ARG A 25 -6.93 -3.10 19.11
C ARG A 25 -8.04 -3.68 18.26
N GLU A 26 -8.82 -2.80 17.67
CA GLU A 26 -9.84 -3.17 16.67
C GLU A 26 -9.25 -3.06 15.27
N TYR A 27 -9.66 -3.96 14.40
CA TYR A 27 -9.30 -3.95 12.98
C TYR A 27 -10.40 -4.62 12.17
N VAL A 28 -10.45 -4.33 10.89
CA VAL A 28 -11.38 -4.93 9.94
C VAL A 28 -10.62 -5.66 8.86
N ILE A 29 -11.17 -6.78 8.38
CA ILE A 29 -10.58 -7.57 7.29
C ILE A 29 -11.60 -7.65 6.17
N ALA A 30 -11.17 -7.34 4.93
CA ALA A 30 -11.87 -7.74 3.72
C ALA A 30 -11.07 -8.81 2.98
N LEU A 31 -11.74 -9.87 2.58
CA LEU A 31 -11.19 -10.93 1.76
C LEU A 31 -11.59 -10.70 0.30
N PRO A 32 -10.72 -10.99 -0.66
CA PRO A 32 -11.06 -10.79 -2.07
C PRO A 32 -12.15 -11.75 -2.52
N GLU A 33 -12.90 -11.36 -3.52
CA GLU A 33 -13.93 -12.19 -4.13
C GLU A 33 -13.39 -13.59 -4.49
N GLY A 34 -14.14 -14.64 -4.13
CA GLY A 34 -13.75 -16.04 -4.38
C GLY A 34 -12.67 -16.59 -3.45
N TYR A 35 -12.30 -15.88 -2.37
CA TYR A 35 -11.29 -16.35 -1.41
C TYR A 35 -11.61 -17.75 -0.86
N ALA A 36 -12.87 -18.02 -0.47
CA ALA A 36 -13.25 -19.30 0.13
C ALA A 36 -13.13 -20.49 -0.85
N GLN A 37 -13.29 -20.24 -2.15
CA GLN A 37 -13.22 -21.25 -3.21
C GLN A 37 -11.82 -21.43 -3.79
N SER A 38 -10.90 -20.54 -3.43
CA SER A 38 -9.50 -20.52 -3.90
C SER A 38 -8.57 -21.15 -2.88
N HIS A 39 -7.44 -21.70 -3.36
CA HIS A 39 -6.31 -22.12 -2.54
C HIS A 39 -5.11 -21.17 -2.65
N GLU A 40 -5.28 -20.05 -3.35
CA GLU A 40 -4.23 -19.08 -3.60
C GLU A 40 -3.88 -18.26 -2.34
N ALA A 41 -2.66 -17.75 -2.33
CA ALA A 41 -2.17 -16.83 -1.32
C ALA A 41 -2.12 -15.41 -1.90
N TYR A 42 -2.43 -14.41 -1.08
CA TYR A 42 -2.68 -13.04 -1.51
C TYR A 42 -1.72 -12.04 -0.87
N PRO A 43 -1.38 -10.93 -1.55
CA PRO A 43 -0.79 -9.77 -0.90
C PRO A 43 -1.72 -9.22 0.18
N VAL A 44 -1.14 -8.59 1.20
CA VAL A 44 -1.90 -7.92 2.26
C VAL A 44 -1.69 -6.41 2.18
N VAL A 45 -2.77 -5.66 2.16
CA VAL A 45 -2.76 -4.19 2.25
C VAL A 45 -3.21 -3.78 3.64
N TYR A 46 -2.30 -3.25 4.43
CA TYR A 46 -2.56 -2.68 5.75
C TYR A 46 -2.92 -1.21 5.59
N LEU A 47 -4.17 -0.87 5.90
CA LEU A 47 -4.71 0.49 5.86
C LEU A 47 -4.71 1.09 7.27
N LEU A 48 -4.02 2.20 7.46
CA LEU A 48 -4.12 3.00 8.66
C LEU A 48 -5.39 3.87 8.62
N ASP A 49 -5.84 4.34 9.77
CA ASP A 49 -7.12 5.05 9.92
C ASP A 49 -8.32 4.23 9.39
N GLY A 50 -8.34 2.91 9.73
CA GLY A 50 -9.30 1.96 9.18
C GLY A 50 -10.75 2.35 9.43
N GLU A 51 -11.07 3.00 10.54
CA GLU A 51 -12.41 3.48 10.88
C GLU A 51 -12.95 4.55 9.93
N GLU A 52 -12.06 5.30 9.25
CA GLU A 52 -12.42 6.40 8.34
C GLU A 52 -12.17 6.05 6.87
N GLN A 53 -11.12 5.29 6.59
CA GLN A 53 -10.61 5.10 5.23
C GLN A 53 -11.02 3.76 4.60
N PHE A 54 -11.49 2.78 5.42
CA PHE A 54 -11.62 1.40 4.96
C PHE A 54 -12.59 1.23 3.81
N ASP A 55 -13.82 1.74 3.93
CA ASP A 55 -14.90 1.43 2.98
C ASP A 55 -14.57 1.88 1.56
N HIS A 56 -14.12 3.13 1.39
CA HIS A 56 -13.80 3.65 0.07
C HIS A 56 -12.52 3.05 -0.51
N MET A 57 -11.50 2.81 0.34
CA MET A 57 -10.25 2.21 -0.10
C MET A 57 -10.42 0.72 -0.45
N ALA A 58 -11.19 -0.03 0.34
CA ALA A 58 -11.49 -1.43 0.05
C ALA A 58 -12.28 -1.60 -1.24
N SER A 59 -13.30 -0.76 -1.45
CA SER A 59 -14.08 -0.76 -2.70
C SER A 59 -13.22 -0.43 -3.93
N LEU A 60 -12.27 0.50 -3.79
CA LEU A 60 -11.34 0.85 -4.86
C LEU A 60 -10.40 -0.31 -5.20
N LEU A 61 -9.83 -0.98 -4.19
CA LEU A 61 -8.92 -2.11 -4.39
C LEU A 61 -9.65 -3.30 -5.03
N GLU A 62 -10.88 -3.58 -4.60
CA GLU A 62 -11.72 -4.61 -5.23
C GLU A 62 -12.00 -4.27 -6.70
N PHE A 63 -12.39 -3.03 -7.00
CA PHE A 63 -12.61 -2.58 -8.38
C PHE A 63 -11.35 -2.76 -9.26
N LEU A 64 -10.18 -2.40 -8.75
CA LEU A 64 -8.92 -2.49 -9.50
C LEU A 64 -8.45 -3.93 -9.73
N SER A 65 -8.84 -4.87 -8.88
CA SER A 65 -8.47 -6.28 -8.95
C SER A 65 -9.46 -7.13 -9.77
N HIS A 66 -10.54 -6.53 -10.25
CA HIS A 66 -11.64 -7.24 -10.91
C HIS A 66 -11.46 -7.37 -12.44
N GLY A 67 -12.06 -8.42 -13.02
CA GLY A 67 -12.16 -8.61 -14.47
C GLY A 67 -10.96 -9.29 -15.12
N THR A 68 -10.94 -9.25 -16.46
CA THR A 68 -9.89 -9.89 -17.29
C THR A 68 -8.66 -9.00 -17.51
N MET A 69 -8.76 -7.71 -17.20
CA MET A 69 -7.66 -6.73 -17.28
C MET A 69 -7.49 -6.02 -15.92
N PRO A 70 -7.26 -6.80 -14.82
CA PRO A 70 -7.11 -6.23 -13.49
C PRO A 70 -5.85 -5.37 -13.43
N GLN A 71 -5.94 -4.22 -12.76
CA GLN A 71 -4.78 -3.32 -12.59
C GLN A 71 -3.83 -3.78 -11.49
N ILE A 72 -4.36 -4.59 -10.56
CA ILE A 72 -3.62 -5.15 -9.41
C ILE A 72 -4.06 -6.60 -9.17
N PRO A 73 -3.27 -7.42 -8.45
CA PRO A 73 -3.76 -8.71 -7.97
C PRO A 73 -4.92 -8.55 -6.99
N LYS A 74 -5.69 -9.59 -6.78
CA LYS A 74 -6.58 -9.70 -5.62
C LYS A 74 -5.77 -9.59 -4.34
N VAL A 75 -6.27 -8.87 -3.35
CA VAL A 75 -5.57 -8.57 -2.09
C VAL A 75 -6.44 -8.85 -0.88
N ILE A 76 -5.83 -9.20 0.23
CA ILE A 76 -6.44 -9.14 1.56
C ILE A 76 -6.26 -7.71 2.07
N ILE A 77 -7.30 -7.11 2.65
CA ILE A 77 -7.25 -5.75 3.18
C ILE A 77 -7.44 -5.81 4.69
N VAL A 78 -6.55 -5.17 5.42
CA VAL A 78 -6.57 -5.07 6.90
C VAL A 78 -6.61 -3.60 7.28
N GLY A 79 -7.79 -3.11 7.68
CA GLY A 79 -7.96 -1.73 8.19
C GLY A 79 -7.72 -1.68 9.69
N ILE A 80 -6.72 -0.94 10.13
CA ILE A 80 -6.32 -0.83 11.53
C ILE A 80 -6.97 0.41 12.14
N HIS A 81 -7.79 0.22 13.18
CA HIS A 81 -8.46 1.31 13.88
C HIS A 81 -7.55 2.01 14.88
N ASN A 82 -7.77 3.30 15.08
CA ASN A 82 -7.05 4.08 16.07
C ASN A 82 -7.61 3.85 17.48
N THR A 83 -6.73 3.97 18.47
CA THR A 83 -7.06 4.18 19.88
C THR A 83 -6.51 5.51 20.35
N ASN A 84 -5.26 5.79 20.07
CA ASN A 84 -4.62 7.08 20.31
C ASN A 84 -3.75 7.45 19.10
N ARG A 85 -4.35 8.10 18.12
CA ARG A 85 -3.72 8.44 16.85
C ARG A 85 -2.45 9.28 17.00
N MET A 86 -2.44 10.25 17.92
CA MET A 86 -1.26 11.11 18.15
C MET A 86 -0.10 10.33 18.74
N ARG A 87 -0.36 9.35 19.63
CA ARG A 87 0.66 8.46 20.16
C ARG A 87 1.20 7.56 19.05
N ASP A 88 0.32 6.85 18.37
CA ASP A 88 0.67 5.74 17.48
C ASP A 88 1.23 6.20 16.13
N TYR A 89 0.90 7.43 15.68
CA TYR A 89 1.24 7.89 14.34
C TYR A 89 2.37 8.91 14.31
N THR A 90 2.97 9.22 15.45
CA THR A 90 4.09 10.17 15.50
C THR A 90 5.40 9.47 15.83
N PRO A 91 6.44 9.67 15.01
CA PRO A 91 7.72 8.95 15.16
C PRO A 91 8.58 9.46 16.32
N THR A 92 8.43 10.73 16.68
CA THR A 92 9.23 11.39 17.71
C THR A 92 8.32 12.05 18.76
N HIS A 93 8.85 12.26 19.95
CA HIS A 93 8.14 13.00 21.01
C HIS A 93 8.44 14.49 20.90
N THR A 94 7.39 15.30 20.74
CA THR A 94 7.50 16.75 20.78
C THR A 94 6.30 17.37 21.47
N LEU A 95 6.54 18.44 22.23
CA LEU A 95 5.48 19.27 22.83
C LEU A 95 5.24 20.56 22.05
N VAL A 96 5.97 20.75 20.95
CA VAL A 96 6.02 22.03 20.25
C VAL A 96 5.55 21.86 18.80
N LEU A 97 4.70 22.76 18.36
CA LEU A 97 4.30 22.89 16.95
C LEU A 97 5.46 23.49 16.11
N PRO A 98 5.46 23.30 14.79
CA PRO A 98 6.45 23.92 13.88
C PRO A 98 6.50 25.46 14.01
N SER A 99 5.40 26.09 14.43
CA SER A 99 5.35 27.51 14.72
C SER A 99 6.12 27.96 15.96
N GLY A 100 6.73 27.02 16.71
CA GLY A 100 7.35 27.26 18.01
C GLY A 100 6.36 27.38 19.18
N LYS A 101 5.07 27.32 18.92
CA LYS A 101 4.03 27.35 19.97
C LYS A 101 3.89 25.98 20.63
N LYS A 102 3.54 25.97 21.91
CA LYS A 102 3.21 24.75 22.63
C LYS A 102 1.98 24.08 22.00
N GLY A 103 2.06 22.79 21.73
CA GLY A 103 0.95 21.99 21.25
C GLY A 103 -0.14 21.82 22.31
N ASN A 104 -1.30 21.31 21.90
CA ASN A 104 -2.39 20.97 22.81
C ASN A 104 -2.04 19.71 23.63
N LEU A 105 -2.97 19.27 24.51
CA LEU A 105 -2.78 18.12 25.39
C LEU A 105 -2.45 16.81 24.63
N GLN A 106 -2.88 16.66 23.39
CA GLN A 106 -2.61 15.46 22.58
C GLN A 106 -1.11 15.28 22.27
N TYR A 107 -0.35 16.38 22.21
CA TYR A 107 1.11 16.33 21.99
C TYR A 107 1.88 15.69 23.14
N GLN A 108 1.28 15.54 24.31
CA GLN A 108 1.88 14.84 25.44
C GLN A 108 2.09 13.33 25.17
N HIS A 109 1.35 12.78 24.21
CA HIS A 109 1.38 11.35 23.87
C HIS A 109 2.17 11.02 22.60
N THR A 110 2.78 12.01 21.95
CA THR A 110 3.53 11.80 20.72
C THR A 110 4.75 10.89 20.91
N GLY A 111 5.24 10.25 19.80
CA GLY A 111 6.48 9.48 19.78
C GLY A 111 6.32 7.97 19.93
N GLY A 112 5.12 7.43 19.73
CA GLY A 112 4.83 5.99 19.88
C GLY A 112 4.84 5.17 18.60
N ALA A 113 5.12 5.76 17.42
CA ALA A 113 5.03 5.05 16.14
C ALA A 113 5.92 3.80 16.07
N GLY A 114 7.10 3.82 16.68
CA GLY A 114 7.98 2.65 16.75
C GLY A 114 7.30 1.46 17.44
N ARG A 115 6.66 1.69 18.60
CA ARG A 115 5.94 0.64 19.33
C ARG A 115 4.67 0.18 18.60
N PHE A 116 3.99 1.09 17.92
CA PHE A 116 2.84 0.75 17.09
C PHE A 116 3.25 -0.13 15.89
N LEU A 117 4.37 0.15 15.26
CA LEU A 117 4.95 -0.69 14.21
C LEU A 117 5.39 -2.07 14.76
N ASP A 118 5.93 -2.13 15.98
CA ASP A 118 6.23 -3.40 16.64
C ASP A 118 4.96 -4.22 16.87
N PHE A 119 3.84 -3.60 17.26
CA PHE A 119 2.54 -4.26 17.35
C PHE A 119 2.10 -4.83 16.01
N ILE A 120 2.17 -4.06 14.93
CA ILE A 120 1.78 -4.54 13.60
C ILE A 120 2.64 -5.72 13.18
N GLU A 121 3.97 -5.63 13.34
CA GLU A 121 4.93 -6.64 12.88
C GLU A 121 4.95 -7.90 13.74
N GLN A 122 4.79 -7.79 15.07
CA GLN A 122 5.00 -8.90 15.99
C GLN A 122 3.70 -9.51 16.54
N GLU A 123 2.57 -8.82 16.44
CA GLU A 123 1.28 -9.32 16.96
C GLU A 123 0.21 -9.40 15.87
N LEU A 124 -0.07 -8.30 15.15
CA LEU A 124 -1.15 -8.26 14.17
C LEU A 124 -0.84 -9.10 12.94
N ALA A 125 0.30 -8.90 12.29
CA ALA A 125 0.65 -9.62 11.06
C ALA A 125 0.77 -11.14 11.30
N PRO A 126 1.41 -11.65 12.36
CA PRO A 126 1.39 -13.08 12.69
C PRO A 126 -0.02 -13.64 12.93
N SER A 127 -0.90 -12.84 13.54
CA SER A 127 -2.30 -13.25 13.72
C SER A 127 -3.03 -13.35 12.37
N ILE A 128 -2.79 -12.45 11.43
CA ILE A 128 -3.33 -12.51 10.07
C ILE A 128 -2.78 -13.71 9.31
N GLU A 129 -1.46 -13.91 9.32
CA GLU A 129 -0.77 -14.99 8.61
C GLU A 129 -1.15 -16.39 9.11
N SER A 130 -1.47 -16.52 10.40
CA SER A 130 -1.92 -17.79 10.97
C SER A 130 -3.34 -18.20 10.55
N GLN A 131 -4.15 -17.25 10.10
CA GLN A 131 -5.57 -17.45 9.78
C GLN A 131 -5.85 -17.37 8.28
N LEU A 132 -5.04 -16.64 7.53
CA LEU A 132 -5.28 -16.30 6.12
C LEU A 132 -4.11 -16.72 5.24
N ARG A 133 -4.42 -16.99 3.97
CA ARG A 133 -3.43 -17.34 2.96
C ARG A 133 -2.77 -16.07 2.42
N THR A 134 -1.64 -15.70 3.00
CA THR A 134 -0.85 -14.55 2.60
C THR A 134 0.38 -14.99 1.78
N ASN A 135 0.82 -14.20 0.81
CA ASN A 135 2.00 -14.48 -0.01
C ASN A 135 3.25 -13.71 0.45
N GLY A 136 3.14 -12.97 1.56
CA GLY A 136 4.21 -12.20 2.17
C GLY A 136 4.53 -10.87 1.47
N ILE A 137 3.80 -10.46 0.44
CA ILE A 137 3.83 -9.09 -0.07
C ILE A 137 2.90 -8.26 0.81
N ASN A 138 3.47 -7.37 1.60
CA ASN A 138 2.73 -6.51 2.53
C ASN A 138 2.93 -5.04 2.14
N VAL A 139 1.82 -4.34 1.95
CA VAL A 139 1.78 -2.91 1.61
C VAL A 139 1.22 -2.14 2.80
N LEU A 140 1.93 -1.11 3.25
CA LEU A 140 1.43 -0.19 4.28
C LEU A 140 0.93 1.09 3.63
N VAL A 141 -0.33 1.43 3.89
CA VAL A 141 -0.98 2.63 3.36
C VAL A 141 -1.32 3.57 4.50
N GLY A 142 -0.84 4.80 4.44
CA GLY A 142 -1.14 5.82 5.43
C GLY A 142 -1.30 7.21 4.84
N HIS A 143 -2.31 7.94 5.32
CA HIS A 143 -2.60 9.32 4.96
C HIS A 143 -2.23 10.27 6.10
N SER A 144 -1.69 11.44 5.78
CA SER A 144 -1.40 12.48 6.77
C SER A 144 -0.39 12.01 7.84
N PHE A 145 -0.78 11.92 9.11
CA PHE A 145 0.01 11.27 10.17
C PHE A 145 0.21 9.76 9.92
N GLY A 146 -0.74 9.09 9.28
CA GLY A 146 -0.53 7.71 8.82
C GLY A 146 0.61 7.60 7.80
N GLY A 147 0.81 8.63 6.97
CA GLY A 147 1.97 8.77 6.11
C GLY A 147 3.29 8.82 6.89
N LEU A 148 3.32 9.46 8.08
CA LEU A 148 4.51 9.43 8.97
C LEU A 148 4.82 8.00 9.45
N VAL A 149 3.80 7.19 9.75
CA VAL A 149 4.00 5.78 10.13
C VAL A 149 4.62 5.00 8.96
N ALA A 150 4.13 5.20 7.73
CA ALA A 150 4.71 4.56 6.55
C ALA A 150 6.17 4.99 6.33
N MET A 151 6.47 6.27 6.48
CA MET A 151 7.84 6.80 6.39
C MET A 151 8.74 6.29 7.54
N GLU A 152 8.21 6.15 8.75
CA GLU A 152 8.93 5.61 9.90
C GLU A 152 9.22 4.12 9.73
N ALA A 153 8.26 3.35 9.18
CA ALA A 153 8.47 1.95 8.87
C ALA A 153 9.58 1.75 7.81
N LEU A 154 9.62 2.62 6.79
CA LEU A 154 10.68 2.65 5.80
C LEU A 154 12.03 3.04 6.43
N ARG A 155 12.04 4.09 7.28
CA ARG A 155 13.25 4.59 7.95
C ARG A 155 13.88 3.54 8.87
N THR A 156 13.06 2.81 9.63
CA THR A 156 13.50 1.80 10.60
C THR A 156 13.69 0.41 9.99
N ASP A 157 13.58 0.29 8.66
CA ASP A 157 13.80 -0.96 7.90
C ASP A 157 12.93 -2.13 8.37
N ARG A 158 11.63 -1.86 8.62
CA ARG A 158 10.69 -2.92 9.03
C ARG A 158 10.64 -4.04 8.01
N SER A 159 10.88 -5.28 8.46
CA SER A 159 10.99 -6.45 7.58
C SER A 159 9.66 -6.87 6.98
N LEU A 160 8.57 -6.59 7.68
CA LEU A 160 7.21 -6.97 7.29
C LEU A 160 6.81 -6.39 5.92
N PHE A 161 7.13 -5.12 5.65
CA PHE A 161 6.58 -4.42 4.50
C PHE A 161 7.52 -4.44 3.29
N SER A 162 6.94 -4.76 2.13
CA SER A 162 7.59 -4.67 0.82
C SER A 162 7.38 -3.31 0.17
N ALA A 163 6.27 -2.62 0.50
CA ALA A 163 5.90 -1.36 -0.14
C ALA A 163 5.14 -0.43 0.81
N TYR A 164 5.21 0.86 0.51
CA TYR A 164 4.63 1.94 1.28
C TYR A 164 3.91 2.93 0.37
N LEU A 165 2.68 3.30 0.72
CA LEU A 165 1.95 4.42 0.13
C LEU A 165 1.83 5.51 1.21
N ALA A 166 2.60 6.57 1.05
CA ALA A 166 2.62 7.73 1.93
C ALA A 166 1.82 8.88 1.28
N LEU A 167 0.55 8.99 1.70
CA LEU A 167 -0.41 9.89 1.07
C LEU A 167 -0.46 11.21 1.82
N ASP A 168 0.03 12.27 1.18
CA ASP A 168 0.10 13.65 1.69
C ASP A 168 0.61 13.73 3.14
N THR A 169 1.82 13.18 3.33
CA THR A 169 2.45 12.95 4.63
C THR A 169 2.66 14.23 5.43
N SER A 170 2.33 14.22 6.71
CA SER A 170 2.55 15.36 7.63
C SER A 170 4.04 15.57 7.98
N LEU A 171 4.93 15.71 6.98
CA LEU A 171 6.38 15.90 7.19
C LEU A 171 6.74 17.15 7.99
N TRP A 172 5.77 18.06 8.18
CA TRP A 172 5.91 19.22 9.05
C TRP A 172 5.97 18.86 10.54
N PHE A 173 5.50 17.64 10.93
CA PHE A 173 5.52 17.20 12.32
C PHE A 173 6.97 17.07 12.81
N ASP A 174 7.26 17.71 13.93
CA ASP A 174 8.61 17.76 14.55
C ASP A 174 9.74 18.12 13.55
N SER A 175 9.40 18.95 12.54
CA SER A 175 10.39 19.45 11.59
C SER A 175 11.19 20.62 12.22
N PRO A 176 12.53 20.68 12.01
CA PRO A 176 13.29 19.87 11.05
C PRO A 176 13.82 18.55 11.60
N HIS A 177 13.62 18.23 12.89
CA HIS A 177 14.25 17.06 13.53
C HIS A 177 13.91 15.74 12.83
N TYR A 178 12.62 15.41 12.69
CA TYR A 178 12.21 14.15 12.05
C TYR A 178 12.63 14.08 10.58
N LEU A 179 12.55 15.18 9.86
CA LEU A 179 13.00 15.24 8.46
C LEU A 179 14.49 14.91 8.35
N THR A 180 15.33 15.40 9.25
CA THR A 180 16.76 15.07 9.31
C THR A 180 16.99 13.57 9.48
N LEU A 181 16.23 12.91 10.37
CA LEU A 181 16.32 11.45 10.56
C LEU A 181 15.96 10.67 9.28
N LEU A 182 14.92 11.09 8.56
CA LEU A 182 14.55 10.51 7.28
C LEU A 182 15.66 10.69 6.23
N GLU A 183 16.20 11.90 6.12
CA GLU A 183 17.27 12.24 5.18
C GLU A 183 18.54 11.44 5.42
N GLU A 184 18.95 11.28 6.67
CA GLU A 184 20.10 10.44 7.03
C GLU A 184 19.92 9.00 6.59
N ARG A 185 18.72 8.43 6.77
CA ARG A 185 18.41 7.07 6.34
C ARG A 185 18.46 6.95 4.81
N VAL A 186 17.92 7.93 4.09
CA VAL A 186 17.89 7.96 2.63
C VAL A 186 19.30 8.00 2.04
N VAL A 187 20.19 8.78 2.63
CA VAL A 187 21.59 8.91 2.18
C VAL A 187 22.41 7.65 2.43
N LYS A 188 22.20 6.99 3.57
CA LYS A 188 23.07 5.89 4.05
C LYS A 188 22.46 4.50 3.84
N GLY A 189 21.18 4.42 3.48
CA GLY A 189 20.43 3.16 3.51
C GLY A 189 20.55 2.31 2.27
N ASP A 190 20.47 0.99 2.47
CA ASP A 190 20.10 0.01 1.46
C ASP A 190 18.67 -0.45 1.78
N PHE A 191 17.74 -0.25 0.85
CA PHE A 191 16.31 -0.50 1.06
C PHE A 191 15.85 -1.89 0.58
N LYS A 192 16.77 -2.72 0.08
CA LYS A 192 16.50 -4.14 -0.23
C LYS A 192 15.22 -4.36 -1.08
N GLN A 193 15.09 -3.58 -2.15
CA GLN A 193 13.95 -3.64 -3.10
C GLN A 193 12.59 -3.23 -2.50
N LYS A 194 12.56 -2.39 -1.47
CA LYS A 194 11.33 -1.77 -1.01
C LYS A 194 10.81 -0.73 -2.01
N GLN A 195 9.50 -0.54 -2.02
CA GLN A 195 8.83 0.41 -2.89
C GLN A 195 8.21 1.54 -2.06
N LEU A 196 8.34 2.77 -2.51
CA LEU A 196 7.69 3.94 -1.91
C LEU A 196 6.97 4.75 -2.97
N PHE A 197 5.68 4.98 -2.77
CA PHE A 197 4.92 5.96 -3.52
C PHE A 197 4.49 7.09 -2.59
N MET A 198 4.72 8.34 -3.02
CA MET A 198 4.24 9.54 -2.33
C MET A 198 3.19 10.26 -3.16
N ALA A 199 2.00 10.48 -2.60
CA ALA A 199 1.02 11.42 -3.15
C ALA A 199 1.16 12.76 -2.44
N ILE A 200 1.11 13.88 -3.18
CA ILE A 200 1.30 15.23 -2.64
C ILE A 200 0.18 16.13 -3.15
N ALA A 201 -0.64 16.66 -2.24
CA ALA A 201 -1.73 17.56 -2.57
C ALA A 201 -1.29 19.03 -2.66
N ASN A 202 -1.98 19.81 -3.49
CA ASN A 202 -1.79 21.27 -3.55
C ASN A 202 -2.55 22.01 -2.46
N ASN A 203 -3.66 21.45 -2.00
CA ASN A 203 -4.55 22.08 -1.03
C ASN A 203 -5.14 23.44 -1.49
N PRO A 204 -5.67 23.56 -2.72
CA PRO A 204 -6.06 24.84 -3.31
C PRO A 204 -7.24 25.50 -2.58
N LEU A 205 -8.04 24.72 -1.85
CA LEU A 205 -9.27 25.17 -1.18
C LEU A 205 -9.12 25.34 0.33
N SER A 206 -7.91 25.28 0.87
CA SER A 206 -7.68 25.23 2.32
C SER A 206 -6.91 26.42 2.91
N PRO A 207 -7.18 27.71 2.54
CA PRO A 207 -6.42 28.83 3.13
C PRO A 207 -6.64 29.01 4.64
N GLY A 208 -7.58 28.28 5.27
CA GLY A 208 -7.92 28.39 6.69
C GLY A 208 -7.88 27.11 7.49
N PHE A 209 -7.68 25.95 6.89
CA PHE A 209 -7.70 24.63 7.55
C PHE A 209 -6.34 24.11 8.04
N GLY A 210 -5.35 24.96 8.20
CA GLY A 210 -4.09 24.59 8.86
C GLY A 210 -3.10 23.77 8.00
N VAL A 211 -3.48 23.34 6.80
CA VAL A 211 -2.55 22.74 5.84
C VAL A 211 -1.98 23.86 5.00
N SER A 212 -0.84 24.38 5.44
CA SER A 212 -0.16 25.50 4.79
C SER A 212 0.63 25.06 3.54
N SER A 213 1.03 26.03 2.72
CA SER A 213 2.02 25.79 1.64
C SER A 213 3.28 25.06 2.15
N TYR A 214 3.67 25.31 3.40
CA TYR A 214 4.77 24.62 4.08
C TYR A 214 4.63 23.10 4.10
N HIS A 215 3.42 22.57 4.32
CA HIS A 215 3.16 21.12 4.25
C HIS A 215 3.49 20.56 2.85
N LYS A 216 2.94 21.18 1.82
CA LYS A 216 3.19 20.80 0.42
C LYS A 216 4.66 20.92 0.08
N ASP A 217 5.27 22.07 0.42
CA ASP A 217 6.64 22.40 0.03
C ASP A 217 7.65 21.42 0.65
N LEU A 218 7.44 20.98 1.89
CA LEU A 218 8.24 19.92 2.52
C LEU A 218 8.13 18.58 1.80
N ASN A 219 6.92 18.16 1.43
CA ASN A 219 6.71 16.93 0.69
C ASN A 219 7.36 16.98 -0.69
N LEU A 220 7.22 18.08 -1.41
CA LEU A 220 7.86 18.29 -2.73
C LEU A 220 9.40 18.29 -2.62
N ALA A 221 9.94 19.01 -1.64
CA ALA A 221 11.39 19.06 -1.42
C ALA A 221 11.97 17.67 -1.04
N PHE A 222 11.28 16.92 -0.20
CA PHE A 222 11.70 15.58 0.17
C PHE A 222 11.61 14.60 -1.01
N ALA A 223 10.55 14.68 -1.82
CA ALA A 223 10.38 13.87 -3.02
C ALA A 223 11.46 14.17 -4.08
N ASP A 224 11.78 15.45 -4.29
CA ASP A 224 12.89 15.88 -5.18
C ASP A 224 14.24 15.33 -4.70
N LYS A 225 14.49 15.37 -3.39
CA LYS A 225 15.69 14.79 -2.78
C LYS A 225 15.79 13.28 -3.02
N LEU A 226 14.69 12.53 -2.80
CA LEU A 226 14.65 11.08 -3.07
C LEU A 226 14.92 10.77 -4.55
N THR A 227 14.32 11.55 -5.46
CA THR A 227 14.52 11.39 -6.90
C THR A 227 15.98 11.62 -7.30
N LYS A 228 16.63 12.65 -6.75
CA LYS A 228 18.03 13.00 -7.06
C LYS A 228 19.02 12.00 -6.47
N LEU A 229 18.76 11.51 -5.26
CA LEU A 229 19.66 10.58 -4.59
C LEU A 229 19.52 9.14 -5.10
N ALA A 230 18.35 8.77 -5.63
CA ALA A 230 18.03 7.42 -6.07
C ALA A 230 18.56 6.36 -5.09
N PRO A 231 18.04 6.29 -3.85
CA PRO A 231 18.62 5.46 -2.80
C PRO A 231 18.68 4.00 -3.22
N LYS A 232 19.79 3.34 -2.91
CA LYS A 232 20.02 1.95 -3.30
C LYS A 232 18.89 1.02 -2.83
N GLY A 233 18.33 0.25 -3.76
CA GLY A 233 17.29 -0.73 -3.47
C GLY A 233 15.92 -0.13 -3.12
N LEU A 234 15.70 1.19 -3.35
CA LEU A 234 14.40 1.84 -3.20
C LEU A 234 13.80 2.12 -4.59
N GLY A 235 12.71 1.42 -4.93
CA GLY A 235 11.82 1.87 -6.01
C GLY A 235 11.01 3.06 -5.51
N PHE A 236 11.13 4.22 -6.16
CA PHE A 236 10.50 5.44 -5.70
C PHE A 236 9.71 6.14 -6.81
N MET A 237 8.51 6.59 -6.47
CA MET A 237 7.72 7.51 -7.27
C MET A 237 7.00 8.51 -6.37
N ALA A 238 6.97 9.77 -6.77
CA ALA A 238 6.09 10.79 -6.21
C ALA A 238 5.19 11.37 -7.30
N LYS A 239 3.94 11.67 -6.92
CA LYS A 239 2.99 12.35 -7.81
C LYS A 239 2.37 13.54 -7.10
N TYR A 240 2.47 14.71 -7.73
CA TYR A 240 1.82 15.93 -7.29
C TYR A 240 0.44 16.07 -7.94
N TYR A 241 -0.54 16.44 -7.14
CA TYR A 241 -1.94 16.60 -7.54
C TYR A 241 -2.39 18.05 -7.31
N PRO A 242 -2.33 18.89 -8.37
CA PRO A 242 -2.61 20.31 -8.24
C PRO A 242 -4.05 20.64 -7.88
N GLU A 243 -4.98 19.76 -8.21
CA GLU A 243 -6.41 19.97 -7.98
C GLU A 243 -6.92 19.37 -6.66
N GLU A 244 -6.07 18.56 -5.98
CA GLU A 244 -6.50 17.81 -4.80
C GLU A 244 -6.24 18.57 -3.50
N THR A 245 -7.14 18.33 -2.53
CA THR A 245 -6.97 18.75 -1.15
C THR A 245 -6.31 17.65 -0.32
N HIS A 246 -5.90 17.99 0.90
CA HIS A 246 -5.40 17.02 1.87
C HIS A 246 -6.33 15.82 2.07
N GLN A 247 -7.63 16.04 2.05
CA GLN A 247 -8.63 14.99 2.21
C GLN A 247 -8.79 14.15 0.93
N SER A 248 -9.00 14.80 -0.21
CA SER A 248 -9.35 14.11 -1.45
C SER A 248 -8.19 13.33 -2.06
N VAL A 249 -6.95 13.76 -1.82
CA VAL A 249 -5.75 13.08 -2.35
C VAL A 249 -5.58 11.66 -1.80
N SER A 250 -6.16 11.33 -0.66
CA SER A 250 -6.09 9.98 -0.09
C SER A 250 -6.67 8.94 -1.06
N HIS A 251 -7.77 9.25 -1.73
CA HIS A 251 -8.42 8.36 -2.69
C HIS A 251 -7.64 8.23 -4.00
N ILE A 252 -7.35 9.34 -4.67
CA ILE A 252 -6.62 9.31 -5.94
C ILE A 252 -5.17 8.87 -5.78
N GLY A 253 -4.56 9.19 -4.64
CA GLY A 253 -3.22 8.75 -4.28
C GLY A 253 -3.14 7.23 -4.08
N LEU A 254 -4.16 6.61 -3.45
CA LEU A 254 -4.26 5.15 -3.38
C LEU A 254 -4.42 4.55 -4.78
N TYR A 255 -5.33 5.09 -5.59
CA TYR A 255 -5.56 4.62 -6.96
C TYR A 255 -4.27 4.58 -7.79
N ASP A 256 -3.55 5.68 -7.83
CA ASP A 256 -2.31 5.73 -8.61
C ASP A 256 -1.17 4.95 -7.96
N GLY A 257 -1.04 5.02 -6.64
CA GLY A 257 0.04 4.37 -5.91
C GLY A 257 -0.03 2.85 -5.99
N ILE A 258 -1.18 2.26 -5.74
CA ILE A 258 -1.31 0.80 -5.81
C ILE A 258 -1.12 0.27 -7.24
N ARG A 259 -1.62 1.00 -8.25
CA ARG A 259 -1.39 0.66 -9.65
C ARG A 259 0.09 0.80 -10.05
N HIS A 260 0.79 1.79 -9.50
CA HIS A 260 2.23 1.92 -9.71
C HIS A 260 3.01 0.74 -9.11
N LEU A 261 2.67 0.31 -7.90
CA LEU A 261 3.32 -0.84 -7.26
C LEU A 261 3.17 -2.12 -8.10
N PHE A 262 1.96 -2.35 -8.62
CA PHE A 262 1.63 -3.53 -9.44
C PHE A 262 1.61 -3.23 -10.94
N LYS A 263 2.31 -2.17 -11.38
CA LYS A 263 2.47 -1.89 -12.80
C LYS A 263 2.96 -3.14 -13.54
N ASP A 264 2.37 -3.39 -14.67
CA ASP A 264 2.62 -4.57 -15.52
C ASP A 264 2.08 -5.89 -14.91
N PHE A 265 1.12 -5.84 -13.98
CA PHE A 265 0.45 -7.05 -13.46
C PHE A 265 -0.51 -7.67 -14.48
N ALA A 266 -1.29 -6.84 -15.20
CA ALA A 266 -2.26 -7.33 -16.18
C ALA A 266 -1.56 -7.99 -17.39
N ILE A 267 -2.09 -9.14 -17.81
CA ILE A 267 -1.63 -9.84 -19.03
C ILE A 267 -2.47 -9.32 -20.20
N ASP A 268 -1.84 -8.57 -21.10
CA ASP A 268 -2.49 -8.07 -22.32
C ASP A 268 -2.45 -9.13 -23.42
N ILE A 269 -3.53 -9.90 -23.52
CA ILE A 269 -3.70 -10.94 -24.55
C ILE A 269 -3.91 -10.38 -25.95
N TYR A 270 -4.16 -9.10 -26.10
CA TYR A 270 -4.35 -8.42 -27.39
C TYR A 270 -3.07 -7.79 -27.93
N SER A 271 -2.02 -7.74 -27.11
CA SER A 271 -0.71 -7.24 -27.56
C SER A 271 -0.20 -8.02 -28.77
N ASP A 272 0.34 -7.32 -29.75
CA ASP A 272 1.00 -7.92 -30.92
C ASP A 272 2.24 -8.74 -30.52
N THR A 273 2.86 -8.40 -29.38
CA THR A 273 4.05 -9.09 -28.84
C THR A 273 3.70 -10.19 -27.84
N PHE A 274 2.40 -10.48 -27.60
CA PHE A 274 2.00 -11.48 -26.61
C PHE A 274 2.63 -12.86 -26.90
N SER A 275 3.38 -13.33 -25.92
CA SER A 275 4.01 -14.66 -25.96
C SER A 275 4.18 -15.19 -24.53
N LYS A 276 4.39 -16.51 -24.41
CA LYS A 276 4.68 -17.12 -23.10
C LYS A 276 5.90 -16.48 -22.45
N GLN A 277 6.97 -16.23 -23.22
CA GLN A 277 8.21 -15.67 -22.70
C GLN A 277 8.00 -14.25 -22.22
N GLN A 278 7.25 -13.41 -22.95
CA GLN A 278 6.94 -12.05 -22.54
C GLN A 278 6.23 -12.02 -21.16
N VAL A 279 5.24 -12.91 -20.94
CA VAL A 279 4.54 -12.97 -19.64
C VAL A 279 5.48 -13.46 -18.52
N ILE A 280 6.32 -14.46 -18.79
CA ILE A 280 7.32 -14.92 -17.81
C ILE A 280 8.27 -13.79 -17.44
N ASP A 281 8.79 -13.04 -18.41
CA ASP A 281 9.68 -11.91 -18.17
C ASP A 281 8.98 -10.77 -17.41
N GLN A 282 7.73 -10.48 -17.76
CA GLN A 282 6.88 -9.49 -17.08
C GLN A 282 6.73 -9.80 -15.58
N TYR A 283 6.43 -11.04 -15.24
CA TYR A 283 6.31 -11.46 -13.84
C TYR A 283 7.69 -11.63 -13.16
N GLY A 284 8.75 -11.84 -13.93
CA GLY A 284 10.13 -11.75 -13.48
C GLY A 284 10.45 -10.33 -12.96
N VAL A 285 10.12 -9.29 -13.73
CA VAL A 285 10.29 -7.88 -13.33
C VAL A 285 9.49 -7.55 -12.08
N LEU A 286 8.24 -8.04 -11.97
CA LEU A 286 7.44 -7.88 -10.76
C LEU A 286 8.09 -8.56 -9.55
N SER A 287 8.65 -9.75 -9.74
CA SER A 287 9.35 -10.49 -8.68
C SER A 287 10.59 -9.75 -8.19
N GLU A 288 11.37 -9.17 -9.10
CA GLU A 288 12.52 -8.32 -8.75
C GLU A 288 12.09 -7.06 -7.99
N ARG A 289 10.98 -6.42 -8.41
CA ARG A 289 10.43 -5.21 -7.77
C ARG A 289 10.12 -5.44 -6.29
N PHE A 290 9.56 -6.58 -5.94
CA PHE A 290 9.19 -6.92 -4.57
C PHE A 290 10.25 -7.74 -3.82
N GLY A 291 11.35 -8.11 -4.48
CA GLY A 291 12.38 -8.98 -3.90
C GLY A 291 11.87 -10.37 -3.53
N ARG A 292 10.77 -10.81 -4.16
CA ARG A 292 10.15 -12.12 -3.92
C ARG A 292 9.32 -12.56 -5.12
N LYS A 293 9.13 -13.87 -5.24
CA LYS A 293 8.41 -14.47 -6.36
C LYS A 293 6.98 -13.94 -6.46
N VAL A 294 6.63 -13.42 -7.63
CA VAL A 294 5.28 -13.02 -8.03
C VAL A 294 4.91 -13.82 -9.27
N THR A 295 3.75 -14.47 -9.24
CA THR A 295 3.22 -15.22 -10.36
C THR A 295 1.77 -14.83 -10.63
N PRO A 296 1.26 -14.96 -11.88
CA PRO A 296 -0.16 -14.83 -12.11
C PRO A 296 -0.88 -15.96 -11.40
N SER A 297 -2.01 -15.65 -10.76
CA SER A 297 -2.77 -16.68 -10.08
C SER A 297 -3.39 -17.70 -11.06
N GLN A 298 -3.57 -18.94 -10.61
CA GLN A 298 -4.20 -19.97 -11.43
C GLN A 298 -5.62 -19.57 -11.81
N GLN A 299 -6.34 -18.90 -10.90
CA GLN A 299 -7.68 -18.38 -11.15
C GLN A 299 -7.66 -17.29 -12.22
N TYR A 300 -6.69 -16.37 -12.19
CA TYR A 300 -6.56 -15.31 -13.20
C TYR A 300 -6.26 -15.90 -14.60
N LEU A 301 -5.32 -16.84 -14.68
CA LEU A 301 -5.03 -17.51 -15.94
C LEU A 301 -6.24 -18.28 -16.49
N GLU A 302 -7.00 -18.96 -15.63
CA GLU A 302 -8.23 -19.64 -16.01
C GLU A 302 -9.28 -18.68 -16.56
N GLN A 303 -9.46 -17.50 -15.93
CA GLN A 303 -10.35 -16.45 -16.43
C GLN A 303 -9.96 -16.00 -17.85
N LEU A 304 -8.65 -15.80 -18.09
CA LEU A 304 -8.14 -15.41 -19.40
C LEU A 304 -8.31 -16.53 -20.45
N ILE A 305 -8.12 -17.80 -20.06
CA ILE A 305 -8.36 -18.97 -20.91
C ILE A 305 -9.84 -19.03 -21.35
N GLN A 306 -10.76 -18.93 -20.40
CA GLN A 306 -12.19 -18.93 -20.67
C GLN A 306 -12.63 -17.72 -21.51
N TYR A 307 -12.05 -16.56 -21.25
CA TYR A 307 -12.29 -15.37 -22.05
C TYR A 307 -11.79 -15.57 -23.49
N SER A 308 -10.58 -16.07 -23.70
CA SER A 308 -10.00 -16.34 -25.02
C SER A 308 -10.83 -17.38 -25.80
N ASP A 309 -11.35 -18.40 -25.10
CA ASP A 309 -12.24 -19.40 -25.70
C ASP A 309 -13.54 -18.76 -26.22
N ARG A 310 -14.20 -17.95 -25.40
CA ARG A 310 -15.43 -17.22 -25.79
C ARG A 310 -15.20 -16.25 -26.96
N GLN A 311 -14.02 -15.67 -27.06
CA GLN A 311 -13.62 -14.77 -28.14
C GLN A 311 -13.03 -15.49 -29.35
N GLN A 312 -12.98 -16.83 -29.35
CA GLN A 312 -12.40 -17.67 -30.40
C GLN A 312 -10.90 -17.38 -30.70
N LEU A 313 -10.15 -16.93 -29.68
CA LEU A 313 -8.72 -16.63 -29.75
C LEU A 313 -7.92 -17.91 -29.49
N THR A 314 -7.97 -18.88 -30.40
CA THR A 314 -7.43 -20.23 -30.20
C THR A 314 -5.93 -20.24 -29.85
N GLU A 315 -5.09 -19.49 -30.56
CA GLU A 315 -3.65 -19.41 -30.29
C GLU A 315 -3.37 -18.81 -28.91
N ARG A 316 -4.10 -17.75 -28.51
CA ARG A 316 -3.96 -17.11 -27.19
C ARG A 316 -4.33 -18.08 -26.07
N LYS A 317 -5.45 -18.80 -26.24
CA LYS A 317 -5.88 -19.84 -25.32
C LYS A 317 -4.78 -20.89 -25.09
N GLN A 318 -4.17 -21.43 -26.16
CA GLN A 318 -3.10 -22.42 -26.06
C GLN A 318 -1.85 -21.88 -25.33
N MET A 319 -1.49 -20.63 -25.60
CA MET A 319 -0.39 -19.96 -24.89
C MET A 319 -0.68 -19.82 -23.39
N LEU A 320 -1.90 -19.41 -23.02
CA LEU A 320 -2.34 -19.26 -21.62
C LEU A 320 -2.41 -20.59 -20.89
N GLU A 321 -2.89 -21.65 -21.54
CA GLU A 321 -2.84 -23.02 -20.98
C GLU A 321 -1.40 -23.46 -20.69
N GLY A 322 -0.47 -23.16 -21.58
CA GLY A 322 0.96 -23.41 -21.37
C GLY A 322 1.57 -22.56 -20.25
N LEU A 323 1.13 -21.30 -20.06
CA LEU A 323 1.52 -20.46 -18.92
C LEU A 323 0.96 -21.01 -17.61
N ARG A 324 -0.30 -21.44 -17.58
CA ARG A 324 -0.91 -22.07 -16.43
C ARG A 324 -0.16 -23.29 -15.95
N GLN A 325 0.30 -24.16 -16.89
CA GLN A 325 1.12 -25.32 -16.56
C GLN A 325 2.53 -24.92 -16.08
N HIS A 326 3.12 -23.86 -16.63
CA HIS A 326 4.42 -23.34 -16.21
C HIS A 326 4.38 -22.86 -14.76
N PHE A 327 3.42 -21.97 -14.43
CA PHE A 327 3.28 -21.40 -13.10
C PHE A 327 2.62 -22.33 -12.05
N ALA A 328 2.06 -23.48 -12.46
CA ALA A 328 1.58 -24.49 -11.53
C ALA A 328 2.70 -25.34 -10.91
N LYS A 329 3.89 -25.36 -11.53
CA LYS A 329 5.05 -26.12 -11.05
C LYS A 329 5.91 -25.34 -10.05
N ASP A 330 5.61 -24.10 -9.92
CA ASP A 330 6.32 -23.07 -9.17
C ASP A 330 5.68 -22.78 -7.81
#